data_b2695d2334447be8838433c70a7abd40
#
_entry.id   b2695d2334447be8838433c70a7abd40
#
_cell.length_a   1.000
_cell.length_b   1.000
_cell.length_c   1.000
_cell.angle_alpha   90.00
_cell.angle_beta   90.00
_cell.angle_gamma   90.00
#
_symmetry.space_group_name_H-M   'P 1'
#
loop_
_entity.id
_entity.type
_entity.pdbx_description
1 polymer ?
#
loop_
_entity_poly.entity_id
_entity_poly.type
_entity_poly.pdbx_seq_one_letter_code
_entity_poly.pdbx_strand_id
1 'polypeptide(L)'
;MPDDWNEYRLGDFLPVVTGKKNANISSEKGRYPFFSCSQTISWTDEYSFDANAILVAGNGDFNVKWYNGKFEAYQRTYVLIPTISRYTSWLYYAVKFHLSEITKAARGSVINFITKGNLEDFRFIGPKDINNFTLIDQFTAINSAIDNNIKEIYTLSSLRDSLLPKLMSGEIDVSKIELI
;
A
#
# COMPACT_ATOMS: atom_id res chain seq x y z
N MET A 1 3.68 -11.41 27.56
CA MET A 1 3.21 -10.13 26.98
C MET A 1 3.63 -9.03 27.95
N PRO A 2 4.18 -7.91 27.51
CA PRO A 2 4.48 -6.78 28.40
C PRO A 2 3.22 -6.32 29.13
N ASP A 3 3.34 -5.82 30.36
CA ASP A 3 2.20 -5.43 31.19
C ASP A 3 1.43 -4.20 30.65
N ASP A 4 2.07 -3.43 29.78
CA ASP A 4 1.55 -2.23 29.11
C ASP A 4 1.05 -2.51 27.68
N TRP A 5 0.86 -3.79 27.29
CA TRP A 5 0.37 -4.22 25.98
C TRP A 5 -0.97 -4.96 26.10
N ASN A 6 -1.80 -4.84 25.05
CA ASN A 6 -3.07 -5.54 24.89
C ASN A 6 -3.11 -6.32 23.58
N GLU A 7 -4.00 -7.31 23.55
CA GLU A 7 -4.39 -7.97 22.30
C GLU A 7 -5.52 -7.17 21.63
N TYR A 8 -5.40 -6.96 20.34
CA TYR A 8 -6.36 -6.26 19.48
C TYR A 8 -6.82 -7.16 18.36
N ARG A 9 -8.05 -6.96 17.89
CA ARG A 9 -8.61 -7.58 16.69
C ARG A 9 -8.62 -6.56 15.56
N LEU A 10 -8.13 -6.94 14.37
CA LEU A 10 -8.02 -6.02 13.23
C LEU A 10 -9.38 -5.43 12.82
N GLY A 11 -10.45 -6.26 12.84
CA GLY A 11 -11.80 -5.82 12.52
C GLY A 11 -12.38 -4.74 13.44
N ASP A 12 -11.79 -4.50 14.61
CA ASP A 12 -12.25 -3.45 15.53
C ASP A 12 -11.79 -2.04 15.06
N PHE A 13 -10.78 -1.98 14.18
CA PHE A 13 -10.22 -0.74 13.66
C PHE A 13 -10.75 -0.35 12.28
N LEU A 14 -11.25 -1.33 11.50
CA LEU A 14 -11.56 -1.11 10.10
C LEU A 14 -12.55 -2.15 9.56
N PRO A 15 -13.40 -1.76 8.59
CA PRO A 15 -14.10 -2.73 7.76
C PRO A 15 -13.15 -3.34 6.74
N VAL A 16 -13.26 -4.64 6.49
CA VAL A 16 -12.59 -5.32 5.39
C VAL A 16 -13.51 -5.35 4.18
N VAL A 17 -13.12 -4.65 3.11
CA VAL A 17 -13.84 -4.68 1.83
C VAL A 17 -12.95 -5.24 0.73
N THR A 18 -13.51 -5.56 -0.42
CA THR A 18 -12.73 -6.00 -1.60
C THR A 18 -12.77 -4.93 -2.68
N GLY A 19 -11.79 -4.96 -3.57
CA GLY A 19 -11.86 -4.25 -4.84
C GLY A 19 -13.10 -4.69 -5.65
N LYS A 20 -13.46 -3.89 -6.63
CA LYS A 20 -14.71 -4.07 -7.40
C LYS A 20 -14.48 -4.47 -8.84
N LYS A 21 -13.26 -4.35 -9.33
CA LYS A 21 -12.95 -4.47 -10.76
C LYS A 21 -12.24 -5.78 -11.09
N ASN A 22 -12.38 -6.20 -12.34
CA ASN A 22 -11.63 -7.30 -12.90
C ASN A 22 -10.23 -6.85 -13.33
N ALA A 23 -9.29 -7.79 -13.45
CA ALA A 23 -7.91 -7.50 -13.83
C ALA A 23 -7.77 -6.95 -15.26
N ASN A 24 -8.76 -7.16 -16.14
CA ASN A 24 -8.74 -6.73 -17.54
C ASN A 24 -8.79 -5.21 -17.75
N ILE A 25 -9.09 -4.42 -16.71
CA ILE A 25 -9.04 -2.94 -16.80
C ILE A 25 -7.63 -2.39 -16.58
N SER A 26 -6.69 -3.23 -16.15
CA SER A 26 -5.32 -2.80 -15.91
C SER A 26 -4.56 -2.57 -17.21
N SER A 27 -3.73 -1.55 -17.23
CA SER A 27 -2.84 -1.18 -18.32
C SER A 27 -1.44 -0.85 -17.79
N GLU A 28 -0.48 -0.67 -18.69
CA GLU A 28 0.85 -0.17 -18.32
C GLU A 28 0.85 1.34 -18.06
N LYS A 29 -0.17 2.04 -18.54
CA LYS A 29 -0.32 3.50 -18.42
C LYS A 29 -1.74 3.82 -17.96
N GLY A 30 -1.85 4.81 -17.10
CA GLY A 30 -3.13 5.29 -16.57
C GLY A 30 -2.91 6.37 -15.53
N ARG A 31 -3.97 7.02 -15.10
CA ARG A 31 -3.91 8.13 -14.14
C ARG A 31 -3.87 7.67 -12.69
N TYR A 32 -4.37 6.47 -12.42
CA TYR A 32 -4.52 5.96 -11.06
C TYR A 32 -3.88 4.58 -10.94
N PRO A 33 -3.23 4.25 -9.81
CA PRO A 33 -2.71 2.92 -9.59
C PRO A 33 -3.85 1.90 -9.45
N PHE A 34 -3.64 0.74 -10.04
CA PHE A 34 -4.50 -0.43 -9.95
C PHE A 34 -3.80 -1.52 -9.14
N PHE A 35 -4.37 -1.83 -7.97
CA PHE A 35 -3.84 -2.82 -7.06
C PHE A 35 -4.48 -4.18 -7.28
N SER A 36 -3.71 -5.09 -7.83
CA SER A 36 -4.05 -6.51 -7.95
C SER A 36 -3.33 -7.35 -6.90
N CYS A 37 -3.44 -8.67 -6.99
CA CYS A 37 -2.66 -9.60 -6.16
C CYS A 37 -1.18 -9.68 -6.56
N SER A 38 -0.75 -9.05 -7.67
CA SER A 38 0.65 -8.98 -8.09
C SER A 38 1.48 -8.08 -7.16
N GLN A 39 2.78 -8.32 -7.08
CA GLN A 39 3.74 -7.40 -6.46
C GLN A 39 3.81 -6.07 -7.23
N THR A 40 3.75 -6.15 -8.56
CA THR A 40 3.80 -4.98 -9.44
C THR A 40 2.47 -4.23 -9.43
N ILE A 41 2.54 -2.91 -9.37
CA ILE A 41 1.39 -2.02 -9.50
C ILE A 41 1.17 -1.76 -10.99
N SER A 42 -0.03 -2.00 -11.48
CA SER A 42 -0.51 -1.57 -12.80
C SER A 42 -1.30 -0.26 -12.69
N TRP A 43 -1.84 0.22 -13.80
CA TRP A 43 -2.50 1.51 -13.87
C TRP A 43 -3.88 1.39 -14.51
N THR A 44 -4.73 2.40 -14.28
CA THR A 44 -6.06 2.52 -14.90
C THR A 44 -6.47 3.99 -14.97
N ASP A 45 -7.48 4.30 -15.78
CA ASP A 45 -8.06 5.66 -15.85
C ASP A 45 -9.26 5.85 -14.92
N GLU A 46 -9.65 4.82 -14.18
CA GLU A 46 -10.76 4.84 -13.23
C GLU A 46 -10.25 4.67 -11.80
N TYR A 47 -11.02 5.13 -10.82
CA TYR A 47 -10.79 4.84 -9.41
C TYR A 47 -12.12 4.60 -8.69
N SER A 48 -12.12 3.70 -7.71
CA SER A 48 -13.26 3.44 -6.81
C SER A 48 -12.98 3.87 -5.38
N PHE A 49 -11.72 4.15 -5.05
CA PHE A 49 -11.29 4.50 -3.71
C PHE A 49 -10.48 5.81 -3.73
N ASP A 50 -10.68 6.64 -2.70
CA ASP A 50 -9.86 7.82 -2.41
C ASP A 50 -9.62 7.81 -0.89
N ALA A 51 -8.52 7.19 -0.46
CA ALA A 51 -8.31 6.92 0.95
C ALA A 51 -6.84 6.59 1.30
N ASN A 52 -6.53 6.69 2.58
CA ASN A 52 -5.32 6.11 3.18
C ASN A 52 -5.63 4.64 3.53
N ALA A 53 -5.15 3.70 2.74
CA ALA A 53 -5.57 2.31 2.76
C ALA A 53 -4.41 1.32 2.86
N ILE A 54 -4.72 0.15 3.43
CA ILE A 54 -3.89 -1.05 3.41
C ILE A 54 -4.50 -2.01 2.40
N LEU A 55 -3.70 -2.55 1.52
CA LEU A 55 -4.11 -3.42 0.43
C LEU A 55 -3.48 -4.79 0.61
N VAL A 56 -4.31 -5.82 0.74
CA VAL A 56 -3.86 -7.19 0.98
C VAL A 56 -4.26 -8.08 -0.18
N ALA A 57 -3.29 -8.74 -0.80
CA ALA A 57 -3.54 -9.73 -1.84
C ALA A 57 -4.28 -10.93 -1.24
N GLY A 58 -5.49 -11.21 -1.73
CA GLY A 58 -6.33 -12.28 -1.21
C GLY A 58 -5.98 -13.67 -1.73
N ASN A 59 -5.19 -13.78 -2.80
CA ASN A 59 -4.72 -15.03 -3.38
C ASN A 59 -3.44 -14.83 -4.18
N GLY A 60 -2.84 -15.93 -4.65
CA GLY A 60 -1.63 -15.90 -5.48
C GLY A 60 -0.41 -15.52 -4.67
N ASP A 61 0.28 -14.46 -5.07
CA ASP A 61 1.46 -13.95 -4.39
C ASP A 61 1.05 -13.01 -3.25
N PHE A 62 0.90 -13.58 -2.04
CA PHE A 62 0.47 -12.83 -0.87
C PHE A 62 1.42 -11.69 -0.57
N ASN A 63 0.86 -10.48 -0.58
CA ASN A 63 1.59 -9.25 -0.27
C ASN A 63 0.67 -8.23 0.39
N VAL A 64 1.29 -7.26 1.07
CA VAL A 64 0.62 -6.14 1.70
C VAL A 64 1.23 -4.86 1.17
N LYS A 65 0.39 -3.97 0.67
CA LYS A 65 0.78 -2.64 0.18
C LYS A 65 0.08 -1.58 1.02
N TRP A 66 0.65 -0.41 1.05
CA TRP A 66 0.06 0.79 1.60
C TRP A 66 -0.04 1.85 0.49
N TYR A 67 -1.14 2.57 0.47
CA TYR A 67 -1.31 3.67 -0.47
C TYR A 67 -2.23 4.75 0.12
N ASN A 68 -1.94 6.00 -0.21
CA ASN A 68 -2.76 7.15 0.17
C ASN A 68 -3.11 7.98 -1.07
N GLY A 69 -4.39 8.06 -1.41
CA GLY A 69 -4.92 8.79 -2.55
C GLY A 69 -5.95 8.01 -3.35
N LYS A 70 -6.14 8.39 -4.62
CA LYS A 70 -7.08 7.77 -5.55
C LYS A 70 -6.51 6.52 -6.17
N PHE A 71 -7.22 5.41 -6.09
CA PHE A 71 -6.80 4.13 -6.65
C PHE A 71 -7.97 3.22 -7.00
N GLU A 72 -7.66 2.19 -7.76
CA GLU A 72 -8.58 1.09 -8.04
C GLU A 72 -8.00 -0.22 -7.51
N ALA A 73 -8.86 -1.19 -7.20
CA ALA A 73 -8.45 -2.48 -6.68
C ALA A 73 -9.19 -3.64 -7.36
N TYR A 74 -8.45 -4.72 -7.58
CA TYR A 74 -8.97 -5.97 -8.09
C TYR A 74 -9.90 -6.64 -7.07
N GLN A 75 -10.95 -7.32 -7.55
CA GLN A 75 -11.98 -7.95 -6.70
C GLN A 75 -11.45 -8.98 -5.69
N ARG A 76 -10.22 -9.48 -5.85
CA ARG A 76 -9.56 -10.38 -4.89
C ARG A 76 -8.46 -9.68 -4.08
N THR A 77 -8.38 -8.37 -4.14
CA THR A 77 -7.55 -7.55 -3.27
C THR A 77 -8.43 -6.99 -2.17
N TYR A 78 -8.07 -7.25 -0.93
CA TYR A 78 -8.74 -6.66 0.22
C TYR A 78 -8.25 -5.22 0.41
N VAL A 79 -9.19 -4.34 0.65
CA VAL A 79 -8.97 -2.91 0.92
C VAL A 79 -9.40 -2.64 2.36
N LEU A 80 -8.45 -2.27 3.19
CA LEU A 80 -8.62 -2.01 4.60
C LEU A 80 -8.42 -0.51 4.84
N ILE A 81 -9.49 0.18 5.18
CA ILE A 81 -9.46 1.63 5.45
C ILE A 81 -9.81 1.83 6.93
N PRO A 82 -8.83 2.12 7.78
CA PRO A 82 -9.08 2.35 9.20
C PRO A 82 -10.03 3.52 9.44
N THR A 83 -10.95 3.36 10.39
CA THR A 83 -11.90 4.40 10.80
C THR A 83 -11.18 5.65 11.31
N ILE A 84 -10.02 5.45 11.96
CA ILE A 84 -9.13 6.53 12.39
C ILE A 84 -7.86 6.45 11.54
N SER A 85 -7.70 7.37 10.61
CA SER A 85 -6.60 7.39 9.63
C SER A 85 -5.20 7.39 10.27
N ARG A 86 -5.05 7.93 11.48
CA ARG A 86 -3.80 7.90 12.26
C ARG A 86 -3.25 6.48 12.44
N TYR A 87 -4.12 5.48 12.53
CA TYR A 87 -3.71 4.09 12.76
C TYR A 87 -3.28 3.34 11.50
N THR A 88 -3.49 3.89 10.30
CA THR A 88 -3.27 3.17 9.03
C THR A 88 -1.85 2.63 8.92
N SER A 89 -0.83 3.44 9.18
CA SER A 89 0.57 3.01 9.06
C SER A 89 0.94 1.94 10.10
N TRP A 90 0.49 2.09 11.33
CA TRP A 90 0.70 1.08 12.37
C TRP A 90 0.04 -0.27 12.01
N LEU A 91 -1.23 -0.24 11.60
CA LEU A 91 -1.97 -1.43 11.19
C LEU A 91 -1.37 -2.06 9.92
N TYR A 92 -0.85 -1.24 8.98
CA TYR A 92 -0.11 -1.74 7.82
C TYR A 92 1.08 -2.60 8.23
N TYR A 93 1.90 -2.13 9.16
CA TYR A 93 3.04 -2.90 9.65
C TYR A 93 2.61 -4.12 10.45
N ALA A 94 1.54 -4.04 11.27
CA ALA A 94 0.99 -5.18 11.96
C ALA A 94 0.56 -6.29 10.98
N VAL A 95 -0.23 -5.96 9.97
CA VAL A 95 -0.68 -6.92 8.94
C VAL A 95 0.50 -7.45 8.12
N LYS A 96 1.43 -6.59 7.72
CA LYS A 96 2.60 -6.96 6.92
C LYS A 96 3.53 -7.92 7.67
N PHE A 97 3.81 -7.65 8.94
CA PHE A 97 4.66 -8.48 9.77
C PHE A 97 4.04 -9.87 10.01
N HIS A 98 2.72 -9.93 10.24
CA HIS A 98 2.00 -11.16 10.51
C HIS A 98 1.36 -11.81 9.27
N LEU A 99 1.70 -11.37 8.06
CA LEU A 99 1.09 -11.89 6.83
C LEU A 99 1.22 -13.42 6.72
N SER A 100 2.35 -13.98 7.13
CA SER A 100 2.59 -15.44 7.12
C SER A 100 1.66 -16.20 8.08
N GLU A 101 1.26 -15.59 9.19
CA GLU A 101 0.31 -16.18 10.15
C GLU A 101 -1.11 -16.13 9.61
N ILE A 102 -1.51 -14.99 9.07
CA ILE A 102 -2.81 -14.78 8.42
C ILE A 102 -2.99 -15.80 7.28
N THR A 103 -1.95 -16.03 6.47
CA THR A 103 -1.99 -16.97 5.37
C THR A 103 -1.95 -18.43 5.80
N LYS A 104 -1.32 -18.77 6.92
CA LYS A 104 -1.33 -20.13 7.49
C LYS A 104 -2.71 -20.54 7.95
N ALA A 105 -3.50 -19.63 8.51
CA ALA A 105 -4.89 -19.87 8.92
C ALA A 105 -5.82 -20.15 7.72
N ALA A 106 -5.40 -19.78 6.50
CA ALA A 106 -6.15 -19.96 5.26
C ALA A 106 -5.98 -21.36 4.60
N ARG A 107 -5.32 -22.32 5.28
CA ARG A 107 -5.01 -23.65 4.71
C ARG A 107 -6.25 -24.53 4.61
N GLY A 108 -6.66 -24.83 3.38
CA GLY A 108 -7.72 -25.80 3.10
C GLY A 108 -8.06 -25.92 1.63
N SER A 109 -7.13 -26.20 0.72
CA SER A 109 -7.27 -26.78 -0.63
C SER A 109 -6.06 -26.46 -1.52
N VAL A 110 -6.08 -26.92 -2.74
CA VAL A 110 -5.00 -26.76 -3.77
C VAL A 110 -4.62 -25.29 -4.05
N ILE A 111 -5.45 -24.34 -3.67
CA ILE A 111 -5.18 -22.89 -3.82
C ILE A 111 -5.31 -22.22 -2.47
N ASN A 112 -4.21 -21.64 -1.96
CA ASN A 112 -4.24 -20.82 -0.77
C ASN A 112 -4.92 -19.48 -1.05
N PHE A 113 -5.91 -19.11 -0.25
CA PHE A 113 -6.57 -17.80 -0.30
C PHE A 113 -6.86 -17.30 1.11
N ILE A 114 -6.77 -15.99 1.30
CA ILE A 114 -7.20 -15.31 2.51
C ILE A 114 -8.69 -15.02 2.37
N THR A 115 -9.46 -15.27 3.41
CA THR A 115 -10.87 -14.87 3.50
C THR A 115 -10.99 -13.52 4.22
N LYS A 116 -12.14 -12.88 4.07
CA LYS A 116 -12.47 -11.67 4.82
C LYS A 116 -12.38 -11.92 6.34
N GLY A 117 -12.91 -13.05 6.82
CA GLY A 117 -12.85 -13.44 8.22
C GLY A 117 -11.42 -13.63 8.74
N ASN A 118 -10.49 -14.16 7.93
CA ASN A 118 -9.07 -14.26 8.33
C ASN A 118 -8.46 -12.90 8.67
N LEU A 119 -8.88 -11.83 7.99
CA LEU A 119 -8.41 -10.47 8.26
C LEU A 119 -9.19 -9.83 9.41
N GLU A 120 -10.52 -9.96 9.43
CA GLU A 120 -11.36 -9.35 10.48
C GLU A 120 -11.07 -9.94 11.86
N ASP A 121 -10.84 -11.25 11.93
CA ASP A 121 -10.58 -11.96 13.20
C ASP A 121 -9.10 -12.05 13.57
N PHE A 122 -8.23 -11.52 12.70
CA PHE A 122 -6.80 -11.49 12.98
C PHE A 122 -6.51 -10.70 14.26
N ARG A 123 -5.72 -11.32 15.17
CA ARG A 123 -5.32 -10.75 16.45
C ARG A 123 -3.85 -10.43 16.47
N PHE A 124 -3.52 -9.31 17.06
CA PHE A 124 -2.13 -8.84 17.20
C PHE A 124 -1.97 -8.08 18.52
N ILE A 125 -0.73 -7.95 18.96
CA ILE A 125 -0.39 -7.30 20.23
C ILE A 125 0.01 -5.85 19.95
N GLY A 126 -0.46 -4.93 20.79
CA GLY A 126 -0.11 -3.51 20.71
C GLY A 126 -0.19 -2.83 22.08
N PRO A 127 0.26 -1.56 22.18
CA PRO A 127 0.26 -0.80 23.43
C PRO A 127 -1.17 -0.59 23.96
N LYS A 128 -1.34 -0.60 25.30
CA LYS A 128 -2.66 -0.34 25.94
C LYS A 128 -3.21 1.05 25.58
N ASP A 129 -2.37 2.05 25.61
CA ASP A 129 -2.76 3.42 25.29
C ASP A 129 -2.31 3.78 23.87
N ILE A 130 -3.10 3.30 22.89
CA ILE A 130 -2.84 3.59 21.46
C ILE A 130 -3.00 5.05 21.11
N ASN A 131 -3.73 5.84 21.90
CA ASN A 131 -3.96 7.27 21.63
C ASN A 131 -2.72 8.10 21.94
N ASN A 132 -1.96 7.75 22.98
CA ASN A 132 -0.75 8.46 23.42
C ASN A 132 0.55 7.76 22.98
N PHE A 133 0.46 6.69 22.20
CA PHE A 133 1.63 5.95 21.77
C PHE A 133 2.32 6.64 20.59
N THR A 134 3.42 7.33 20.87
CA THR A 134 4.14 8.17 19.88
C THR A 134 4.69 7.40 18.68
N LEU A 135 4.97 6.09 18.81
CA LEU A 135 5.44 5.26 17.69
C LEU A 135 4.41 5.18 16.55
N ILE A 136 3.11 5.31 16.83
CA ILE A 136 2.08 5.34 15.78
C ILE A 136 2.31 6.51 14.82
N ASP A 137 2.66 7.67 15.36
CA ASP A 137 2.94 8.86 14.56
C ASP A 137 4.28 8.73 13.81
N GLN A 138 5.27 8.05 14.41
CA GLN A 138 6.53 7.73 13.74
C GLN A 138 6.33 6.81 12.54
N PHE A 139 5.49 5.77 12.64
CA PHE A 139 5.13 4.95 11.48
C PHE A 139 4.48 5.78 10.36
N THR A 140 3.63 6.73 10.72
CA THR A 140 2.99 7.63 9.75
C THR A 140 4.03 8.54 9.08
N ALA A 141 4.97 9.10 9.85
CA ALA A 141 6.05 9.93 9.33
C ALA A 141 6.96 9.14 8.37
N ILE A 142 7.33 7.91 8.73
CA ILE A 142 8.14 7.02 7.89
C ILE A 142 7.42 6.70 6.57
N ASN A 143 6.16 6.29 6.62
CA ASN A 143 5.40 6.01 5.41
C ASN A 143 5.25 7.23 4.51
N SER A 144 5.02 8.42 5.10
CA SER A 144 4.94 9.67 4.36
C SER A 144 6.27 10.03 3.68
N ALA A 145 7.40 9.82 4.37
CA ALA A 145 8.71 10.03 3.79
C ALA A 145 9.00 9.06 2.63
N ILE A 146 8.64 7.77 2.79
CA ILE A 146 8.77 6.76 1.71
C ILE A 146 7.93 7.18 0.49
N ASP A 147 6.67 7.58 0.69
CA ASP A 147 5.77 8.00 -0.39
C ASP A 147 6.30 9.23 -1.13
N ASN A 148 6.79 10.22 -0.40
CA ASN A 148 7.40 11.41 -0.99
C ASN A 148 8.64 11.07 -1.81
N ASN A 149 9.53 10.22 -1.30
CA ASN A 149 10.72 9.78 -2.02
C ASN A 149 10.36 9.00 -3.30
N ILE A 150 9.33 8.14 -3.25
CA ILE A 150 8.85 7.42 -4.43
C ILE A 150 8.32 8.41 -5.48
N LYS A 151 7.52 9.39 -5.09
CA LYS A 151 7.01 10.44 -6.01
C LYS A 151 8.13 11.26 -6.63
N GLU A 152 9.15 11.61 -5.83
CA GLU A 152 10.33 12.31 -6.32
C GLU A 152 11.11 11.49 -7.32
N ILE A 153 11.34 10.19 -7.07
CA ILE A 153 11.98 9.26 -8.00
C ILE A 153 11.23 9.22 -9.34
N TYR A 154 9.90 9.14 -9.32
CA TYR A 154 9.10 9.16 -10.55
C TYR A 154 9.25 10.49 -11.30
N THR A 155 9.24 11.61 -10.60
CA THR A 155 9.41 12.94 -11.19
C THR A 155 10.79 13.09 -11.82
N LEU A 156 11.85 12.74 -11.10
CA LEU A 156 13.22 12.81 -11.58
C LEU A 156 13.48 11.86 -12.76
N SER A 157 12.90 10.65 -12.72
CA SER A 157 12.99 9.69 -13.83
C SER A 157 12.31 10.25 -15.09
N SER A 158 11.12 10.80 -14.97
CA SER A 158 10.39 11.44 -16.08
C SER A 158 11.18 12.64 -16.65
N LEU A 159 11.77 13.45 -15.78
CA LEU A 159 12.60 14.60 -16.20
C LEU A 159 13.84 14.11 -16.95
N ARG A 160 14.58 13.14 -16.41
CA ARG A 160 15.74 12.52 -17.09
C ARG A 160 15.34 12.01 -18.48
N ASP A 161 14.27 11.23 -18.57
CA ASP A 161 13.85 10.60 -19.82
C ASP A 161 13.35 11.63 -20.86
N SER A 162 12.88 12.79 -20.42
CA SER A 162 12.52 13.90 -21.30
C SER A 162 13.72 14.74 -21.76
N LEU A 163 14.74 14.90 -20.89
CA LEU A 163 15.90 15.76 -21.18
C LEU A 163 17.01 15.03 -21.93
N LEU A 164 17.23 13.75 -21.62
CA LEU A 164 18.35 12.99 -22.18
C LEU A 164 18.36 12.96 -23.72
N PRO A 165 17.24 12.70 -24.42
CA PRO A 165 17.22 12.76 -25.88
C PRO A 165 17.56 14.16 -26.44
N LYS A 166 17.10 15.21 -25.77
CA LYS A 166 17.33 16.61 -26.19
C LYS A 166 18.79 17.03 -26.02
N LEU A 167 19.41 16.55 -24.95
CA LEU A 167 20.85 16.75 -24.72
C LEU A 167 21.67 15.99 -25.76
N MET A 168 21.33 14.75 -26.05
CA MET A 168 22.04 13.91 -27.02
C MET A 168 21.87 14.40 -28.45
N SER A 169 20.74 15.01 -28.81
CA SER A 169 20.51 15.63 -30.13
C SER A 169 21.15 17.02 -30.30
N GLY A 170 21.62 17.63 -29.23
CA GLY A 170 22.12 19.00 -29.24
C GLY A 170 21.01 20.07 -29.25
N GLU A 171 19.75 19.68 -29.06
CA GLU A 171 18.62 20.62 -28.95
C GLU A 171 18.79 21.53 -27.72
N ILE A 172 19.36 20.99 -26.64
CA ILE A 172 19.76 21.75 -25.46
C ILE A 172 21.28 21.93 -25.46
N ASP A 173 21.71 23.16 -25.57
CA ASP A 173 23.12 23.51 -25.47
C ASP A 173 23.53 23.76 -24.01
N VAL A 174 24.40 22.91 -23.49
CA VAL A 174 24.89 22.97 -22.10
C VAL A 174 26.25 23.68 -21.99
N SER A 175 26.84 24.14 -23.10
CA SER A 175 28.18 24.74 -23.12
C SER A 175 28.30 26.04 -22.30
N LYS A 176 27.14 26.64 -21.94
CA LYS A 176 27.07 27.89 -21.17
C LYS A 176 26.54 27.69 -19.73
N ILE A 177 26.38 26.46 -19.28
CA ILE A 177 25.93 26.19 -17.90
C ILE A 177 27.15 26.22 -16.99
N GLU A 178 27.24 27.22 -16.13
CA GLU A 178 28.20 27.24 -15.04
C GLU A 178 27.78 26.21 -13.99
N LEU A 179 28.65 25.24 -13.71
CA LEU A 179 28.49 24.30 -12.60
C LEU A 179 28.77 25.04 -11.29
N ILE A 180 27.76 25.15 -10.44
CA ILE A 180 27.87 25.72 -9.09
C ILE A 180 28.48 24.68 -8.15
#